data_77b3d6e3760715cf83b7665cffb56a56
#
_entry.id   77b3d6e3760715cf83b7665cffb56a56
#
_cell.length_a   1.000
_cell.length_b   1.000
_cell.length_c   1.000
_cell.angle_alpha   90.00
_cell.angle_beta   90.00
_cell.angle_gamma   90.00
#
_symmetry.space_group_name_H-M   'P 1'
#
loop_
_entity.id
_entity.type
_entity.pdbx_description
1 polymer ?
#
loop_
_entity_poly.entity_id
_entity_poly.type
_entity_poly.pdbx_seq_one_letter_code
_entity_poly.pdbx_strand_id
1 'polypeptide(L)'
;MNNDQFNQYDAEKFHQQVAQELGITPEELKTWMINDIERVTEGGKEVGHMVVFRESTPSEVLDKLQHKQSEFTAMTGVINHP
;
A
#
# COMPACT_ATOMS: atom_id res chain seq x y z
N MET A 1 18.70 -14.86 16.85
CA MET A 1 18.13 -14.13 15.73
C MET A 1 17.08 -13.14 16.20
N ASN A 2 17.07 -11.98 15.62
CA ASN A 2 16.20 -10.90 16.06
C ASN A 2 14.93 -10.88 15.21
N ASN A 3 13.81 -11.25 15.80
CA ASN A 3 12.54 -11.29 15.09
C ASN A 3 12.09 -9.91 14.63
N ASP A 4 12.45 -8.87 15.39
CA ASP A 4 12.05 -7.51 15.04
C ASP A 4 12.69 -7.06 13.74
N GLN A 5 13.96 -7.38 13.53
CA GLN A 5 14.65 -7.07 12.28
C GLN A 5 14.00 -7.78 11.11
N PHE A 6 13.63 -9.02 11.31
CA PHE A 6 12.99 -9.81 10.27
C PHE A 6 11.66 -9.19 9.88
N ASN A 7 10.86 -8.82 10.87
CA ASN A 7 9.56 -8.19 10.62
C ASN A 7 9.70 -6.85 9.92
N GLN A 8 10.69 -6.07 10.30
CA GLN A 8 10.97 -4.78 9.66
C GLN A 8 11.29 -4.96 8.18
N TYR A 9 12.12 -5.95 7.89
CA TYR A 9 12.51 -6.24 6.52
C TYR A 9 11.29 -6.60 5.68
N ASP A 10 10.43 -7.46 6.22
CA ASP A 10 9.22 -7.87 5.52
C ASP A 10 8.28 -6.69 5.28
N ALA A 11 8.15 -5.82 6.27
CA ALA A 11 7.29 -4.64 6.15
C ALA A 11 7.78 -3.72 5.04
N GLU A 12 9.09 -3.49 4.94
CA GLU A 12 9.64 -2.66 3.88
C GLU A 12 9.41 -3.27 2.51
N LYS A 13 9.62 -4.56 2.37
CA LYS A 13 9.38 -5.25 1.12
C LYS A 13 7.91 -5.14 0.72
N PHE A 14 7.03 -5.30 1.69
CA PHE A 14 5.61 -5.19 1.44
C PHE A 14 5.24 -3.79 0.95
N HIS A 15 5.78 -2.77 1.59
CA HIS A 15 5.53 -1.39 1.16
C HIS A 15 6.05 -1.15 -0.26
N GLN A 16 7.20 -1.70 -0.59
CA GLN A 16 7.75 -1.58 -1.93
C GLN A 16 6.84 -2.21 -2.97
N GLN A 17 6.31 -3.39 -2.67
CA GLN A 17 5.43 -4.08 -3.59
C GLN A 17 4.11 -3.33 -3.78
N VAL A 18 3.54 -2.83 -2.68
CA VAL A 18 2.31 -2.06 -2.76
C VAL A 18 2.53 -0.80 -3.59
N ALA A 19 3.61 -0.08 -3.32
CA ALA A 19 3.91 1.15 -4.06
C ALA A 19 4.08 0.85 -5.55
N GLN A 20 4.78 -0.23 -5.88
CA GLN A 20 4.99 -0.62 -7.27
C GLN A 20 3.67 -0.92 -7.96
N GLU A 21 2.78 -1.64 -7.28
CA GLU A 21 1.45 -1.94 -7.82
C GLU A 21 0.65 -0.67 -8.08
N LEU A 22 0.82 0.32 -7.22
CA LEU A 22 0.07 1.57 -7.32
C LEU A 22 0.75 2.61 -8.22
N GLY A 23 1.96 2.33 -8.70
CA GLY A 23 2.65 3.23 -9.61
C GLY A 23 3.33 4.42 -8.95
N ILE A 24 3.59 4.33 -7.65
CA ILE A 24 4.27 5.38 -6.89
C ILE A 24 5.50 4.81 -6.20
N THR A 25 6.32 5.69 -5.63
CA THR A 25 7.49 5.23 -4.89
C THR A 25 7.10 4.84 -3.47
N PRO A 26 7.91 3.98 -2.81
CA PRO A 26 7.65 3.65 -1.41
C PRO A 26 7.65 4.87 -0.50
N GLU A 27 8.47 5.87 -0.81
CA GLU A 27 8.51 7.10 -0.03
C GLU A 27 7.21 7.87 -0.17
N GLU A 28 6.69 7.97 -1.38
CA GLU A 28 5.40 8.62 -1.62
C GLU A 28 4.29 7.90 -0.88
N LEU A 29 4.31 6.58 -0.92
CA LEU A 29 3.32 5.78 -0.20
C LEU A 29 3.35 6.09 1.29
N LYS A 30 4.53 6.03 1.90
CA LYS A 30 4.66 6.26 3.34
C LYS A 30 4.31 7.68 3.73
N THR A 31 4.65 8.64 2.89
CA THR A 31 4.41 10.06 3.20
C THR A 31 2.94 10.42 3.15
N TRP A 32 2.22 9.88 2.18
CA TRP A 32 0.86 10.35 1.89
C TRP A 32 -0.24 9.42 2.33
N MET A 33 0.03 8.17 2.68
CA MET A 33 -1.03 7.30 3.16
C MET A 33 -1.47 7.68 4.56
N ILE A 34 -2.77 7.55 4.81
CA ILE A 34 -3.34 7.71 6.13
C ILE A 34 -3.36 6.34 6.78
N ASN A 35 -2.88 6.27 8.03
CA ASN A 35 -2.83 5.00 8.75
C ASN A 35 -1.99 3.98 8.00
N ASP A 36 -2.26 2.74 8.22
CA ASP A 36 -1.51 1.64 7.62
C ASP A 36 -2.29 1.05 6.45
N ILE A 37 -1.61 0.21 5.67
CA ILE A 37 -2.24 -0.51 4.58
C ILE A 37 -3.21 -1.52 5.16
N GLU A 38 -4.44 -1.53 4.66
CA GLU A 38 -5.47 -2.43 5.15
C GLU A 38 -5.58 -3.67 4.27
N ARG A 39 -5.69 -4.82 4.92
CA ARG A 39 -5.96 -6.05 4.21
C ARG A 39 -7.46 -6.14 3.94
N VAL A 40 -7.80 -6.42 2.70
CA VAL A 40 -9.19 -6.58 2.30
C VAL A 40 -9.47 -8.06 2.15
N THR A 41 -10.48 -8.55 2.85
CA THR A 41 -10.87 -9.95 2.78
C THR A 41 -12.32 -10.06 2.35
N GLU A 42 -12.63 -11.18 1.71
CA GLU A 42 -13.98 -11.45 1.23
C GLU A 42 -14.23 -12.94 1.36
N GLY A 43 -15.23 -13.29 2.13
CA GLY A 43 -15.53 -14.69 2.38
C GLY A 43 -14.41 -15.44 3.06
N GLY A 44 -13.66 -14.75 3.90
CA GLY A 44 -12.53 -15.33 4.62
C GLY A 44 -11.23 -15.40 3.83
N LYS A 45 -11.22 -14.93 2.59
CA LYS A 45 -10.03 -14.94 1.75
C LYS A 45 -9.53 -13.53 1.52
N GLU A 46 -8.20 -13.38 1.52
CA GLU A 46 -7.58 -12.10 1.21
C GLU A 46 -7.72 -11.84 -0.28
N VAL A 47 -8.31 -10.70 -0.64
CA VAL A 47 -8.52 -10.33 -2.04
C VAL A 47 -7.66 -9.15 -2.46
N GLY A 48 -6.99 -8.49 -1.53
CA GLY A 48 -6.10 -7.39 -1.86
C GLY A 48 -5.81 -6.53 -0.66
N HIS A 49 -5.25 -5.37 -0.95
CA HIS A 49 -4.87 -4.40 0.09
C HIS A 49 -5.33 -3.02 -0.33
N MET A 50 -5.84 -2.25 0.62
CA MET A 50 -6.36 -0.92 0.35
C MET A 50 -5.52 0.12 1.04
N VAL A 51 -5.26 1.21 0.33
CA VAL A 51 -4.49 2.34 0.85
C VAL A 51 -5.35 3.59 0.70
N VAL A 52 -5.49 4.33 1.79
CA VAL A 52 -6.19 5.62 1.79
C VAL A 52 -5.15 6.71 1.89
N PHE A 53 -5.25 7.71 1.04
CA PHE A 53 -4.29 8.80 0.97
C PHE A 53 -4.87 10.06 1.59
N ARG A 54 -3.98 10.92 2.09
CA ARG A 54 -4.37 12.20 2.67
C ARG A 54 -4.98 13.11 1.62
N GLU A 55 -5.90 13.97 2.05
CA GLU A 55 -6.46 14.97 1.14
C GLU A 55 -5.40 15.96 0.66
N SER A 56 -4.32 16.11 1.42
CA SER A 56 -3.21 16.98 1.06
C SER A 56 -2.24 16.34 0.06
N THR A 57 -2.50 15.09 -0.37
CA THR A 57 -1.65 14.41 -1.35
C THR A 57 -1.57 15.23 -2.63
N PRO A 58 -0.35 15.52 -3.14
CA PRO A 58 -0.23 16.29 -4.37
C PRO A 58 -0.91 15.60 -5.54
N SER A 59 -1.43 16.39 -6.46
CA SER A 59 -2.09 15.85 -7.65
C SER A 59 -1.12 15.02 -8.48
N GLU A 60 0.17 15.35 -8.46
CA GLU A 60 1.17 14.57 -9.18
C GLU A 60 1.20 13.11 -8.69
N VAL A 61 1.07 12.91 -7.40
CA VAL A 61 1.04 11.56 -6.82
C VAL A 61 -0.27 10.88 -7.18
N LEU A 62 -1.39 11.58 -7.01
CA LEU A 62 -2.71 11.04 -7.33
C LEU A 62 -2.82 10.65 -8.79
N ASP A 63 -2.23 11.44 -9.68
CA ASP A 63 -2.27 11.16 -11.12
C ASP A 63 -1.52 9.89 -11.49
N LYS A 64 -0.51 9.53 -10.71
CA LYS A 64 0.27 8.31 -10.95
C LYS A 64 -0.40 7.06 -10.41
N LEU A 65 -1.35 7.22 -9.50
CA LEU A 65 -1.96 6.07 -8.83
C LEU A 65 -2.70 5.16 -9.79
N GLN A 66 -2.37 3.88 -9.72
CA GLN A 66 -3.07 2.82 -10.44
C GLN A 66 -4.11 2.21 -9.52
N HIS A 67 -5.15 1.63 -10.11
CA HIS A 67 -6.18 0.88 -9.36
C HIS A 67 -6.91 1.74 -8.34
N LYS A 68 -7.19 2.99 -8.68
CA LYS A 68 -7.93 3.88 -7.78
C LYS A 68 -9.38 3.42 -7.63
N GLN A 69 -9.83 3.40 -6.40
CA GLN A 69 -11.23 3.12 -6.07
C GLN A 69 -12.02 4.40 -5.89
N SER A 70 -11.33 5.46 -5.49
CA SER A 70 -11.88 6.81 -5.38
C SER A 70 -10.72 7.79 -5.52
N GLU A 71 -11.00 9.08 -5.33
CA GLU A 71 -9.97 10.10 -5.51
C GLU A 71 -8.75 9.87 -4.62
N PHE A 72 -8.97 9.42 -3.38
CA PHE A 72 -7.91 9.26 -2.40
C PHE A 72 -7.73 7.81 -1.93
N THR A 73 -8.27 6.85 -2.66
CA THR A 73 -8.20 5.45 -2.25
C THR A 73 -7.77 4.59 -3.43
N ALA A 74 -6.82 3.69 -3.18
CA ALA A 74 -6.37 2.74 -4.19
C ALA A 74 -6.31 1.35 -3.58
N MET A 75 -6.46 0.33 -4.41
CA MET A 75 -6.48 -1.06 -3.94
C MET A 75 -5.62 -1.92 -4.83
N THR A 76 -4.73 -2.70 -4.22
CA THR A 76 -3.93 -3.67 -4.95
C THR A 76 -4.66 -5.02 -5.00
N GLY A 77 -4.19 -5.91 -5.85
CA GLY A 77 -4.56 -7.30 -5.77
C GLY A 77 -3.83 -7.99 -4.62
N VAL A 78 -3.92 -9.31 -4.59
CA VAL A 78 -3.24 -10.09 -3.56
C VAL A 78 -1.73 -9.96 -3.75
N ILE A 79 -1.03 -9.64 -2.66
CA ILE A 79 0.41 -9.54 -2.65
C ILE A 79 0.94 -10.68 -1.79
N ASN A 80 1.79 -11.51 -2.39
CA ASN A 80 2.37 -12.63 -1.68
C ASN A 80 3.46 -12.15 -0.75
N HIS A 81 3.39 -12.60 0.49
CA HIS A 81 4.45 -12.37 1.47
C HIS A 81 5.42 -13.52 1.42
N PRO A 82 6.71 -13.24 1.52
CA PRO A 82 7.69 -14.32 1.61
C PRO A 82 7.57 -15.06 2.92
#